data_b1ddd43da31ff66dd2ab12232a909cb8
#
_entry.id   b1ddd43da31ff66dd2ab12232a909cb8
#
_cell.length_a   1.000
_cell.length_b   1.000
_cell.length_c   1.000
_cell.angle_alpha   90.00
_cell.angle_beta   90.00
_cell.angle_gamma   90.00
#
_symmetry.space_group_name_H-M   'P 1'
#
loop_
_entity.id
_entity.type
_entity.pdbx_description
1 polymer ?
#
loop_
_entity_poly.entity_id
_entity_poly.type
_entity_poly.pdbx_seq_one_letter_code
_entity_poly.pdbx_strand_id
1 'polypeptide(L)'
;IRNNFYELNISNNFRVADATEIELMKYEVLEDLFEEKYLNNDENFENLINTYTGYREDEGLQNLILNIYRFIQSSPFPEKWLEENVNLFNHDNGDFSQTVWGKIILQDIEEELAEAIMQLKNISAKMEMYDELVKFTKAIKEDIYNLEYIKSGINNWDEVLIKISNLQWQKWPVDKKITLELKEQAKEIRDKAKDIINKSIKKKISYDSMQANEDINYIYTILMQLKELILEFMKRFSDKKREKNIIDFNDIEH
;
A
#
# COMPACT_ATOMS: atom_id res chain seq x y z
N ILE A 1 34.27 15.68 13.44
CA ILE A 1 33.80 16.81 12.61
C ILE A 1 34.79 17.94 12.64
N ARG A 2 35.16 18.53 13.78
CA ARG A 2 36.10 19.69 13.88
C ARG A 2 37.46 19.48 13.23
N ASN A 3 37.94 18.24 13.05
CA ASN A 3 39.22 17.94 12.42
C ASN A 3 39.13 17.70 10.90
N ASN A 4 37.89 17.49 10.36
CA ASN A 4 37.63 17.14 8.97
C ASN A 4 36.61 18.08 8.32
N PHE A 5 36.45 19.30 8.83
CA PHE A 5 35.41 20.24 8.39
C PHE A 5 35.54 20.64 6.91
N TYR A 6 36.76 20.63 6.33
CA TYR A 6 36.93 20.93 4.90
C TYR A 6 36.33 19.88 3.99
N GLU A 7 36.26 18.60 4.41
CA GLU A 7 35.65 17.51 3.63
C GLU A 7 34.13 17.64 3.61
N LEU A 8 33.59 18.27 4.64
CA LEU A 8 32.15 18.48 4.82
C LEU A 8 31.64 19.82 4.30
N ASN A 9 32.51 20.66 3.69
CA ASN A 9 32.16 22.01 3.25
C ASN A 9 31.50 22.88 4.34
N ILE A 10 31.90 22.71 5.60
CA ILE A 10 31.40 23.43 6.77
C ILE A 10 32.46 24.43 7.22
N SER A 11 32.07 25.60 7.69
CA SER A 11 32.99 26.55 8.30
C SER A 11 33.57 25.96 9.62
N ASN A 12 34.84 26.22 9.93
CA ASN A 12 35.44 25.78 11.20
C ASN A 12 34.78 26.41 12.43
N ASN A 13 33.96 27.43 12.27
CA ASN A 13 33.25 28.18 13.28
C ASN A 13 31.76 27.81 13.37
N PHE A 14 31.42 26.57 13.02
CA PHE A 14 30.04 26.09 13.14
C PHE A 14 29.63 25.90 14.61
N ARG A 15 28.34 26.03 14.87
CA ARG A 15 27.71 25.63 16.13
C ARG A 15 26.63 24.56 15.90
N VAL A 16 26.34 23.79 16.92
CA VAL A 16 25.18 22.88 16.91
C VAL A 16 23.96 23.72 17.32
N ALA A 17 22.93 23.73 16.47
CA ALA A 17 21.67 24.41 16.77
C ALA A 17 20.84 23.60 17.77
N ASP A 18 20.01 24.27 18.55
CA ASP A 18 19.02 23.57 19.37
C ASP A 18 17.82 23.09 18.57
N ALA A 19 17.06 22.16 19.14
CA ALA A 19 15.93 21.53 18.46
C ALA A 19 14.83 22.55 18.08
N THR A 20 14.60 23.56 18.90
CA THR A 20 13.57 24.57 18.64
C THR A 20 13.97 25.46 17.45
N GLU A 21 15.24 25.87 17.41
CA GLU A 21 15.80 26.65 16.30
C GLU A 21 15.69 25.88 14.98
N ILE A 22 16.01 24.60 14.99
CA ILE A 22 15.93 23.73 13.83
C ILE A 22 14.48 23.57 13.34
N GLU A 23 13.53 23.35 14.24
CA GLU A 23 12.11 23.24 13.86
C GLU A 23 11.58 24.56 13.28
N LEU A 24 11.87 25.69 13.89
CA LEU A 24 11.47 27.01 13.34
C LEU A 24 12.06 27.25 11.95
N MET A 25 13.32 26.89 11.74
CA MET A 25 13.97 27.04 10.44
C MET A 25 13.33 26.14 9.35
N LYS A 26 12.91 24.93 9.69
CA LYS A 26 12.21 24.06 8.74
C LYS A 26 10.90 24.69 8.26
N TYR A 27 10.12 25.26 9.18
CA TYR A 27 8.89 25.97 8.82
C TYR A 27 9.17 27.21 7.98
N GLU A 28 10.16 28.04 8.35
CA GLU A 28 10.59 29.22 7.58
C GLU A 28 10.96 28.84 6.13
N VAL A 29 11.75 27.77 5.96
CA VAL A 29 12.14 27.29 4.62
C VAL A 29 10.94 26.77 3.82
N LEU A 30 9.98 26.09 4.46
CA LEU A 30 8.76 25.62 3.79
C LEU A 30 7.84 26.78 3.39
N GLU A 31 7.69 27.78 4.25
CA GLU A 31 6.92 28.99 3.93
C GLU A 31 7.52 29.72 2.71
N ASP A 32 8.83 29.97 2.73
CA ASP A 32 9.56 30.60 1.62
C ASP A 32 9.39 29.79 0.31
N LEU A 33 9.48 28.45 0.39
CA LEU A 33 9.31 27.55 -0.76
C LEU A 33 7.87 27.60 -1.30
N PHE A 34 6.87 27.55 -0.43
CA PHE A 34 5.47 27.56 -0.83
C PHE A 34 5.07 28.92 -1.44
N GLU A 35 5.52 30.04 -0.84
CA GLU A 35 5.29 31.37 -1.41
C GLU A 35 5.85 31.47 -2.84
N GLU A 36 7.07 30.98 -3.07
CA GLU A 36 7.67 30.97 -4.39
C GLU A 36 6.87 30.10 -5.39
N LYS A 37 6.42 28.91 -4.98
CA LYS A 37 5.60 28.04 -5.82
C LYS A 37 4.27 28.70 -6.21
N TYR A 38 3.62 29.38 -5.28
CA TYR A 38 2.39 30.17 -5.57
C TYR A 38 2.66 31.32 -6.53
N LEU A 39 3.73 32.09 -6.31
CA LEU A 39 4.08 33.21 -7.18
C LEU A 39 4.38 32.77 -8.62
N ASN A 40 4.94 31.59 -8.78
CA ASN A 40 5.28 31.01 -10.09
C ASN A 40 4.10 30.27 -10.75
N ASN A 41 2.95 30.15 -10.11
CA ASN A 41 1.81 29.32 -10.53
C ASN A 41 2.26 27.89 -10.91
N ASP A 42 3.00 27.24 -10.01
CA ASP A 42 3.51 25.86 -10.22
C ASP A 42 2.34 24.87 -10.20
N GLU A 43 1.97 24.36 -11.37
CA GLU A 43 0.83 23.45 -11.54
C GLU A 43 1.01 22.14 -10.73
N ASN A 44 2.24 21.63 -10.60
CA ASN A 44 2.52 20.42 -9.83
C ASN A 44 2.30 20.67 -8.34
N PHE A 45 2.70 21.83 -7.85
CA PHE A 45 2.46 22.22 -6.47
C PHE A 45 0.97 22.43 -6.17
N GLU A 46 0.24 23.10 -7.07
CA GLU A 46 -1.21 23.26 -6.94
C GLU A 46 -1.94 21.90 -6.90
N ASN A 47 -1.48 20.95 -7.72
CA ASN A 47 -2.03 19.59 -7.72
C ASN A 47 -1.77 18.87 -6.38
N LEU A 48 -0.59 19.02 -5.78
CA LEU A 48 -0.29 18.48 -4.44
C LEU A 48 -1.17 19.12 -3.36
N ILE A 49 -1.33 20.45 -3.39
CA ILE A 49 -2.22 21.16 -2.46
C ILE A 49 -3.65 20.61 -2.58
N ASN A 50 -4.18 20.47 -3.78
CA ASN A 50 -5.53 19.95 -4.01
C ASN A 50 -5.68 18.47 -3.57
N THR A 51 -4.62 17.69 -3.65
CA THR A 51 -4.64 16.26 -3.30
C THR A 51 -4.55 16.04 -1.80
N TYR A 52 -3.69 16.77 -1.10
CA TYR A 52 -3.35 16.50 0.31
C TYR A 52 -3.95 17.47 1.31
N THR A 53 -4.49 18.60 0.84
CA THR A 53 -5.10 19.58 1.72
C THR A 53 -6.56 19.79 1.36
N GLY A 54 -7.42 19.93 2.35
CA GLY A 54 -8.76 20.47 2.13
C GLY A 54 -8.69 21.97 1.80
N TYR A 55 -9.80 22.56 1.41
CA TYR A 55 -9.89 23.96 1.03
C TYR A 55 -9.11 24.89 1.99
N ARG A 56 -7.95 25.42 1.54
CA ARG A 56 -7.17 26.53 2.11
C ARG A 56 -6.21 26.25 3.28
N GLU A 57 -5.71 25.08 3.49
CA GLU A 57 -4.73 24.85 4.57
C GLU A 57 -3.46 24.18 4.04
N ASP A 58 -2.43 24.95 3.76
CA ASP A 58 -1.09 24.49 3.35
C ASP A 58 -0.42 23.63 4.44
N GLU A 59 -0.88 23.77 5.69
CA GLU A 59 -0.36 23.07 6.87
C GLU A 59 -0.37 21.54 6.71
N GLY A 60 -1.38 21.00 6.01
CA GLY A 60 -1.46 19.56 5.74
C GLY A 60 -0.29 19.06 4.91
N LEU A 61 0.07 19.75 3.83
CA LEU A 61 1.20 19.40 2.98
C LEU A 61 2.54 19.70 3.66
N GLN A 62 2.66 20.80 4.40
CA GLN A 62 3.86 21.10 5.19
C GLN A 62 4.15 19.99 6.21
N ASN A 63 3.14 19.58 6.97
CA ASN A 63 3.28 18.50 7.94
C ASN A 63 3.62 17.16 7.28
N LEU A 64 3.05 16.86 6.11
CA LEU A 64 3.40 15.67 5.34
C LEU A 64 4.88 15.67 4.94
N ILE A 65 5.37 16.78 4.37
CA ILE A 65 6.78 16.93 3.98
C ILE A 65 7.70 16.74 5.19
N LEU A 66 7.41 17.41 6.31
CA LEU A 66 8.22 17.30 7.52
C LEU A 66 8.22 15.89 8.12
N ASN A 67 7.09 15.19 8.07
CA ASN A 67 7.00 13.81 8.55
C ASN A 67 7.82 12.86 7.66
N ILE A 68 7.71 12.99 6.34
CA ILE A 68 8.52 12.20 5.41
C ILE A 68 10.01 12.53 5.61
N TYR A 69 10.37 13.81 5.68
CA TYR A 69 11.74 14.24 5.94
C TYR A 69 12.31 13.59 7.21
N ARG A 70 11.60 13.66 8.34
CA ARG A 70 12.04 13.03 9.61
C ARG A 70 12.22 11.52 9.45
N PHE A 71 11.31 10.87 8.74
CA PHE A 71 11.35 9.42 8.52
C PHE A 71 12.56 9.02 7.68
N ILE A 72 12.80 9.69 6.55
CA ILE A 72 13.90 9.34 5.64
C ILE A 72 15.28 9.64 6.22
N GLN A 73 15.40 10.56 7.19
CA GLN A 73 16.65 10.83 7.91
C GLN A 73 17.13 9.62 8.72
N SER A 74 16.32 8.61 8.98
CA SER A 74 16.77 7.34 9.55
C SER A 74 17.53 6.45 8.55
N SER A 75 17.45 6.75 7.25
CA SER A 75 18.21 6.05 6.21
C SER A 75 19.59 6.66 6.03
N PRO A 76 20.66 5.85 5.84
CA PRO A 76 21.99 6.36 5.49
C PRO A 76 22.02 7.18 4.19
N PHE A 77 21.08 6.96 3.29
CA PHE A 77 20.95 7.64 1.99
C PHE A 77 19.50 8.10 1.79
N PRO A 78 19.05 9.19 2.43
CA PRO A 78 17.67 9.64 2.41
C PRO A 78 17.09 9.89 1.01
N GLU A 79 17.84 10.57 0.15
CA GLU A 79 17.43 10.89 -1.22
C GLU A 79 17.24 9.61 -2.06
N LYS A 80 18.20 8.69 -1.96
CA LYS A 80 18.14 7.41 -2.67
C LYS A 80 16.97 6.56 -2.18
N TRP A 81 16.75 6.53 -0.86
CA TRP A 81 15.61 5.82 -0.28
C TRP A 81 14.29 6.36 -0.85
N LEU A 82 14.14 7.69 -0.89
CA LEU A 82 12.94 8.33 -1.42
C LEU A 82 12.73 7.99 -2.91
N GLU A 83 13.79 8.05 -3.71
CA GLU A 83 13.74 7.72 -5.13
C GLU A 83 13.35 6.25 -5.36
N GLU A 84 14.00 5.31 -4.68
CA GLU A 84 13.73 3.88 -4.81
C GLU A 84 12.29 3.54 -4.44
N ASN A 85 11.76 4.12 -3.35
CA ASN A 85 10.39 3.85 -2.92
C ASN A 85 9.33 4.47 -3.83
N VAL A 86 9.56 5.66 -4.36
CA VAL A 86 8.66 6.26 -5.36
C VAL A 86 8.68 5.44 -6.66
N ASN A 87 9.83 4.95 -7.07
CA ASN A 87 9.97 4.13 -8.29
C ASN A 87 9.26 2.76 -8.20
N LEU A 88 8.89 2.28 -7.01
CA LEU A 88 8.03 1.09 -6.89
C LEU A 88 6.64 1.27 -7.52
N PHE A 89 6.21 2.53 -7.70
CA PHE A 89 4.96 2.87 -8.36
C PHE A 89 5.12 3.11 -9.87
N ASN A 90 6.35 3.16 -10.38
CA ASN A 90 6.61 3.26 -11.82
C ASN A 90 6.47 1.88 -12.46
N HIS A 91 5.41 1.71 -13.25
CA HIS A 91 5.13 0.42 -13.86
C HIS A 91 4.66 0.57 -15.32
N ASP A 92 5.17 -0.30 -16.18
CA ASP A 92 4.70 -0.43 -17.56
C ASP A 92 3.31 -1.09 -17.60
N ASN A 93 2.48 -0.70 -18.57
CA ASN A 93 1.12 -1.22 -18.75
C ASN A 93 1.14 -2.70 -19.15
N GLY A 94 1.22 -3.60 -18.19
CA GLY A 94 1.22 -5.05 -18.36
C GLY A 94 0.27 -5.75 -17.38
N ASP A 95 0.45 -7.05 -17.21
CA ASP A 95 -0.28 -7.82 -16.19
C ASP A 95 0.08 -7.27 -14.80
N PHE A 96 -0.90 -6.76 -14.08
CA PHE A 96 -0.72 -6.15 -12.76
C PHE A 96 -0.09 -7.11 -11.74
N SER A 97 -0.23 -8.44 -11.95
CA SER A 97 0.44 -9.47 -11.14
C SER A 97 1.97 -9.36 -11.15
N GLN A 98 2.57 -8.69 -12.12
CA GLN A 98 4.02 -8.51 -12.19
C GLN A 98 4.53 -7.36 -11.32
N THR A 99 3.65 -6.47 -10.88
CA THR A 99 4.00 -5.38 -9.96
C THR A 99 4.26 -5.90 -8.55
N VAL A 100 4.94 -5.11 -7.72
CA VAL A 100 5.10 -5.39 -6.28
C VAL A 100 3.73 -5.46 -5.59
N TRP A 101 2.85 -4.54 -5.94
CA TRP A 101 1.51 -4.42 -5.36
C TRP A 101 0.61 -5.58 -5.73
N GLY A 102 0.58 -5.94 -7.03
CA GLY A 102 -0.19 -7.08 -7.51
C GLY A 102 0.25 -8.39 -6.88
N LYS A 103 1.55 -8.62 -6.72
CA LYS A 103 2.10 -9.81 -6.03
C LYS A 103 1.65 -9.91 -4.58
N ILE A 104 1.72 -8.80 -3.83
CA ILE A 104 1.30 -8.78 -2.43
C ILE A 104 -0.21 -9.08 -2.31
N ILE A 105 -1.03 -8.45 -3.14
CA ILE A 105 -2.48 -8.65 -3.11
C ILE A 105 -2.84 -10.08 -3.52
N LEU A 106 -2.22 -10.64 -4.56
CA LEU A 106 -2.48 -12.01 -5.01
C LEU A 106 -2.02 -13.05 -4.00
N GLN A 107 -0.89 -12.82 -3.31
CA GLN A 107 -0.44 -13.66 -2.21
C GLN A 107 -1.48 -13.70 -1.08
N ASP A 108 -1.98 -12.55 -0.67
CA ASP A 108 -3.00 -12.45 0.38
C ASP A 108 -4.32 -13.14 -0.04
N ILE A 109 -4.73 -12.99 -1.31
CA ILE A 109 -5.87 -13.72 -1.89
C ILE A 109 -5.61 -15.24 -1.88
N GLU A 110 -4.40 -15.68 -2.21
CA GLU A 110 -4.03 -17.10 -2.21
C GLU A 110 -4.13 -17.71 -0.81
N GLU A 111 -3.68 -16.99 0.21
CA GLU A 111 -3.75 -17.43 1.60
C GLU A 111 -5.20 -17.56 2.08
N GLU A 112 -6.06 -16.56 1.78
CA GLU A 112 -7.49 -16.61 2.11
C GLU A 112 -8.22 -17.76 1.38
N LEU A 113 -7.93 -17.97 0.10
CA LEU A 113 -8.49 -19.11 -0.65
C LEU A 113 -8.04 -20.45 -0.08
N ALA A 114 -6.75 -20.58 0.27
CA ALA A 114 -6.20 -21.80 0.84
C ALA A 114 -6.87 -22.14 2.17
N GLU A 115 -7.08 -21.17 3.04
CA GLU A 115 -7.79 -21.34 4.31
C GLU A 115 -9.23 -21.79 4.09
N ALA A 116 -9.99 -21.11 3.23
CA ALA A 116 -11.37 -21.46 2.92
C ALA A 116 -11.48 -22.89 2.35
N ILE A 117 -10.61 -23.26 1.41
CA ILE A 117 -10.55 -24.60 0.82
C ILE A 117 -10.23 -25.64 1.89
N MET A 118 -9.26 -25.38 2.77
CA MET A 118 -8.87 -26.30 3.84
C MET A 118 -10.03 -26.56 4.81
N GLN A 119 -10.74 -25.52 5.22
CA GLN A 119 -11.90 -25.66 6.12
C GLN A 119 -13.02 -26.47 5.46
N LEU A 120 -13.32 -26.20 4.19
CA LEU A 120 -14.33 -26.96 3.43
C LEU A 120 -13.92 -28.43 3.22
N LYS A 121 -12.65 -28.73 2.94
CA LYS A 121 -12.14 -30.11 2.83
C LYS A 121 -12.27 -30.85 4.14
N ASN A 122 -11.91 -30.21 5.26
CA ASN A 122 -11.97 -30.82 6.59
C ASN A 122 -13.41 -31.22 6.97
N ILE A 123 -14.38 -30.32 6.72
CA ILE A 123 -15.79 -30.64 7.03
C ILE A 123 -16.34 -31.65 6.03
N SER A 124 -15.98 -31.60 4.75
CA SER A 124 -16.39 -32.57 3.74
C SER A 124 -15.96 -33.99 4.11
N ALA A 125 -14.71 -34.18 4.56
CA ALA A 125 -14.20 -35.46 4.97
C ALA A 125 -14.98 -36.07 6.18
N LYS A 126 -15.37 -35.21 7.14
CA LYS A 126 -16.22 -35.65 8.26
C LYS A 126 -17.62 -36.08 7.80
N MET A 127 -18.18 -35.33 6.83
CA MET A 127 -19.54 -35.61 6.31
C MET A 127 -19.59 -36.91 5.47
N GLU A 128 -18.50 -37.32 4.86
CA GLU A 128 -18.42 -38.55 4.08
C GLU A 128 -18.67 -39.81 4.91
N MET A 129 -18.54 -39.74 6.23
CA MET A 129 -18.84 -40.85 7.14
C MET A 129 -20.34 -41.11 7.33
N TYR A 130 -21.21 -40.23 6.75
CA TYR A 130 -22.65 -40.28 6.93
C TYR A 130 -23.38 -40.29 5.59
N ASP A 131 -23.97 -41.42 5.22
CA ASP A 131 -24.72 -41.61 3.96
C ASP A 131 -25.85 -40.58 3.82
N GLU A 132 -26.45 -40.17 4.91
CA GLU A 132 -27.53 -39.17 4.93
C GLU A 132 -27.05 -37.78 4.43
N LEU A 133 -25.75 -37.47 4.53
CA LEU A 133 -25.16 -36.19 4.16
C LEU A 133 -24.62 -36.15 2.72
N VAL A 134 -24.71 -37.21 1.93
CA VAL A 134 -24.12 -37.33 0.58
C VAL A 134 -24.45 -36.13 -0.33
N LYS A 135 -25.69 -35.64 -0.36
CA LYS A 135 -26.08 -34.47 -1.19
C LYS A 135 -25.47 -33.16 -0.72
N PHE A 136 -25.27 -32.99 0.57
CA PHE A 136 -24.60 -31.81 1.15
C PHE A 136 -23.09 -31.86 0.90
N THR A 137 -22.49 -33.04 1.10
CA THR A 137 -21.07 -33.31 0.78
C THR A 137 -20.76 -33.02 -0.68
N LYS A 138 -21.66 -33.44 -1.60
CA LYS A 138 -21.52 -33.12 -3.02
C LYS A 138 -21.50 -31.62 -3.30
N ALA A 139 -22.40 -30.85 -2.65
CA ALA A 139 -22.42 -29.40 -2.83
C ALA A 139 -21.13 -28.73 -2.32
N ILE A 140 -20.57 -29.20 -1.21
CA ILE A 140 -19.28 -28.69 -0.69
C ILE A 140 -18.13 -29.07 -1.62
N LYS A 141 -18.09 -30.29 -2.16
CA LYS A 141 -17.03 -30.69 -3.10
C LYS A 141 -17.04 -29.85 -4.39
N GLU A 142 -18.21 -29.51 -4.89
CA GLU A 142 -18.35 -28.62 -6.03
C GLU A 142 -17.86 -27.19 -5.70
N ASP A 143 -18.16 -26.69 -4.51
CA ASP A 143 -17.66 -25.38 -4.06
C ASP A 143 -16.12 -25.42 -3.90
N ILE A 144 -15.55 -26.49 -3.33
CA ILE A 144 -14.09 -26.69 -3.25
C ILE A 144 -13.47 -26.66 -4.66
N TYR A 145 -14.03 -27.41 -5.61
CA TYR A 145 -13.55 -27.42 -6.97
C TYR A 145 -13.53 -26.04 -7.60
N ASN A 146 -14.59 -25.26 -7.40
CA ASN A 146 -14.68 -23.88 -7.92
C ASN A 146 -13.63 -22.96 -7.29
N LEU A 147 -13.37 -23.08 -5.97
CA LEU A 147 -12.32 -22.29 -5.30
C LEU A 147 -10.91 -22.72 -5.73
N GLU A 148 -10.65 -24.01 -5.90
CA GLU A 148 -9.38 -24.51 -6.46
C GLU A 148 -9.16 -24.06 -7.90
N TYR A 149 -10.24 -23.97 -8.70
CA TYR A 149 -10.19 -23.40 -10.05
C TYR A 149 -9.81 -21.91 -10.02
N ILE A 150 -10.33 -21.12 -9.07
CA ILE A 150 -9.88 -19.75 -8.88
C ILE A 150 -8.40 -19.70 -8.52
N LYS A 151 -8.00 -20.49 -7.53
CA LYS A 151 -6.62 -20.57 -7.06
C LYS A 151 -5.63 -20.95 -8.16
N SER A 152 -6.02 -21.78 -9.11
CA SER A 152 -5.15 -22.17 -10.24
C SER A 152 -4.75 -21.01 -11.16
N GLY A 153 -5.45 -19.89 -11.12
CA GLY A 153 -5.13 -18.68 -11.87
C GLY A 153 -4.34 -17.63 -11.11
N ILE A 154 -3.88 -17.93 -9.88
CA ILE A 154 -3.36 -16.94 -8.93
C ILE A 154 -2.14 -16.15 -9.44
N ASN A 155 -1.45 -16.61 -10.44
CA ASN A 155 -0.28 -15.95 -11.02
C ASN A 155 -0.61 -14.90 -12.09
N ASN A 156 -1.89 -14.70 -12.41
CA ASN A 156 -2.35 -13.73 -13.40
C ASN A 156 -3.54 -12.96 -12.85
N TRP A 157 -3.42 -11.63 -12.81
CA TRP A 157 -4.42 -10.76 -12.21
C TRP A 157 -5.79 -10.87 -12.88
N ASP A 158 -5.82 -10.75 -14.20
CA ASP A 158 -7.07 -10.75 -14.97
C ASP A 158 -7.75 -12.12 -14.97
N GLU A 159 -6.96 -13.20 -14.94
CA GLU A 159 -7.48 -14.57 -14.82
C GLU A 159 -8.20 -14.78 -13.50
N VAL A 160 -7.61 -14.31 -12.39
CA VAL A 160 -8.25 -14.38 -11.06
C VAL A 160 -9.54 -13.57 -11.05
N LEU A 161 -9.51 -12.32 -11.57
CA LEU A 161 -10.69 -11.46 -11.66
C LEU A 161 -11.83 -12.14 -12.42
N ILE A 162 -11.54 -12.70 -13.59
CA ILE A 162 -12.53 -13.41 -14.42
C ILE A 162 -13.10 -14.62 -13.68
N LYS A 163 -12.25 -15.45 -13.07
CA LYS A 163 -12.69 -16.65 -12.34
C LYS A 163 -13.55 -16.30 -11.12
N ILE A 164 -13.18 -15.27 -10.36
CA ILE A 164 -13.98 -14.80 -9.23
C ILE A 164 -15.32 -14.22 -9.67
N SER A 165 -15.34 -13.47 -10.77
CA SER A 165 -16.55 -12.87 -11.30
C SER A 165 -17.55 -13.92 -11.78
N ASN A 166 -17.06 -15.05 -12.28
CA ASN A 166 -17.85 -16.17 -12.77
C ASN A 166 -18.17 -17.22 -11.69
N LEU A 167 -17.69 -17.05 -10.45
CA LEU A 167 -17.92 -18.00 -9.38
C LEU A 167 -19.41 -18.17 -9.08
N GLN A 168 -19.87 -19.41 -9.17
CA GLN A 168 -21.23 -19.80 -8.79
C GLN A 168 -21.18 -20.79 -7.63
N TRP A 169 -21.82 -20.44 -6.55
CA TRP A 169 -21.98 -21.33 -5.40
C TRP A 169 -23.11 -22.32 -5.65
N GLN A 170 -22.87 -23.58 -5.31
CA GLN A 170 -23.89 -24.61 -5.44
C GLN A 170 -25.12 -24.30 -4.56
N LYS A 171 -26.29 -24.66 -5.04
CA LYS A 171 -27.51 -24.55 -4.22
C LYS A 171 -27.40 -25.51 -3.04
N TRP A 172 -27.54 -24.98 -1.81
CA TRP A 172 -27.56 -25.81 -0.62
C TRP A 172 -28.79 -26.68 -0.61
N PRO A 173 -28.65 -28.02 -0.46
CA PRO A 173 -29.80 -28.93 -0.45
C PRO A 173 -30.72 -28.64 0.73
N VAL A 174 -32.03 -28.86 0.51
CA VAL A 174 -33.04 -28.75 1.58
C VAL A 174 -33.49 -30.15 1.97
N ASP A 175 -33.23 -30.53 3.22
CA ASP A 175 -33.75 -31.74 3.83
C ASP A 175 -34.04 -31.50 5.31
N LYS A 176 -35.33 -31.40 5.62
CA LYS A 176 -35.80 -31.12 7.01
C LYS A 176 -35.74 -32.34 7.93
N LYS A 177 -35.58 -33.54 7.36
CA LYS A 177 -35.51 -34.80 8.13
C LYS A 177 -34.16 -35.01 8.76
N ILE A 178 -33.11 -34.41 8.17
CA ILE A 178 -31.73 -34.53 8.66
C ILE A 178 -31.45 -33.43 9.66
N THR A 179 -31.31 -33.78 10.92
CA THR A 179 -31.08 -32.89 12.05
C THR A 179 -29.67 -33.01 12.63
N LEU A 180 -28.71 -33.58 11.85
CA LEU A 180 -27.33 -33.72 12.29
C LEU A 180 -26.66 -32.36 12.47
N GLU A 181 -26.06 -32.16 13.63
CA GLU A 181 -25.30 -30.94 13.96
C GLU A 181 -24.19 -30.67 12.93
N LEU A 182 -23.57 -31.74 12.40
CA LEU A 182 -22.54 -31.64 11.37
C LEU A 182 -23.01 -30.94 10.09
N LYS A 183 -24.29 -31.05 9.73
CA LYS A 183 -24.88 -30.33 8.59
C LYS A 183 -24.91 -28.83 8.83
N GLU A 184 -25.26 -28.38 10.04
CA GLU A 184 -25.28 -26.96 10.38
C GLU A 184 -23.85 -26.39 10.48
N GLN A 185 -22.92 -27.13 11.09
CA GLN A 185 -21.48 -26.77 11.08
C GLN A 185 -20.94 -26.62 9.65
N ALA A 186 -21.30 -27.54 8.77
CA ALA A 186 -20.88 -27.47 7.36
C ALA A 186 -21.44 -26.24 6.64
N LYS A 187 -22.68 -25.87 6.94
CA LYS A 187 -23.31 -24.67 6.41
C LYS A 187 -22.61 -23.40 6.91
N GLU A 188 -22.29 -23.32 8.20
CA GLU A 188 -21.56 -22.18 8.78
C GLU A 188 -20.17 -22.01 8.15
N ILE A 189 -19.40 -23.10 7.98
CA ILE A 189 -18.09 -23.07 7.33
C ILE A 189 -18.22 -22.60 5.88
N ARG A 190 -19.21 -23.10 5.17
CA ARG A 190 -19.51 -22.67 3.80
C ARG A 190 -19.89 -21.21 3.71
N ASP A 191 -20.70 -20.72 4.64
CA ASP A 191 -21.10 -19.30 4.65
C ASP A 191 -19.92 -18.39 5.01
N LYS A 192 -19.00 -18.81 5.88
CA LYS A 192 -17.71 -18.15 6.10
C LYS A 192 -16.86 -18.08 4.84
N ALA A 193 -16.74 -19.20 4.10
CA ALA A 193 -16.03 -19.21 2.83
C ALA A 193 -16.63 -18.21 1.81
N LYS A 194 -17.97 -18.11 1.74
CA LYS A 194 -18.65 -17.11 0.91
C LYS A 194 -18.36 -15.68 1.36
N ASP A 195 -18.30 -15.44 2.66
CA ASP A 195 -17.99 -14.14 3.22
C ASP A 195 -16.56 -13.72 2.88
N ILE A 196 -15.59 -14.61 2.96
CA ILE A 196 -14.21 -14.37 2.52
C ILE A 196 -14.21 -13.91 1.05
N ILE A 197 -14.85 -14.67 0.17
CA ILE A 197 -14.90 -14.31 -1.25
C ILE A 197 -15.59 -12.96 -1.47
N ASN A 198 -16.77 -12.74 -0.91
CA ASN A 198 -17.60 -11.59 -1.24
C ASN A 198 -17.19 -10.32 -0.49
N LYS A 199 -16.70 -10.44 0.74
CA LYS A 199 -16.40 -9.27 1.61
C LYS A 199 -14.91 -8.91 1.63
N SER A 200 -14.01 -9.85 1.31
CA SER A 200 -12.57 -9.62 1.26
C SER A 200 -12.06 -9.69 -0.19
N ILE A 201 -12.01 -10.86 -0.79
CA ILE A 201 -11.31 -11.08 -2.07
C ILE A 201 -11.89 -10.21 -3.21
N LYS A 202 -13.21 -10.14 -3.38
CA LYS A 202 -13.83 -9.29 -4.42
C LYS A 202 -13.56 -7.80 -4.26
N LYS A 203 -13.21 -7.34 -3.05
CA LYS A 203 -12.83 -5.94 -2.83
C LYS A 203 -11.38 -5.68 -3.20
N LYS A 204 -10.51 -6.67 -3.01
CA LYS A 204 -9.08 -6.59 -3.33
C LYS A 204 -8.82 -6.64 -4.84
N ILE A 205 -9.64 -7.41 -5.57
CA ILE A 205 -9.52 -7.58 -7.00
C ILE A 205 -10.86 -7.24 -7.68
N SER A 206 -11.13 -5.96 -7.85
CA SER A 206 -12.36 -5.42 -8.41
C SER A 206 -12.20 -4.83 -9.81
N TYR A 207 -10.97 -4.64 -10.28
CA TYR A 207 -10.60 -4.02 -11.55
C TYR A 207 -9.62 -4.92 -12.31
N ASP A 208 -9.60 -4.79 -13.65
CA ASP A 208 -8.61 -5.45 -14.49
C ASP A 208 -7.20 -4.81 -14.38
N SER A 209 -6.22 -5.45 -15.00
CA SER A 209 -4.84 -4.97 -15.01
C SER A 209 -4.72 -3.58 -15.61
N MET A 210 -5.52 -3.24 -16.63
CA MET A 210 -5.45 -1.94 -17.28
C MET A 210 -5.85 -0.84 -16.30
N GLN A 211 -6.96 -0.98 -15.63
CA GLN A 211 -7.45 0.01 -14.67
C GLN A 211 -6.57 0.08 -13.42
N ALA A 212 -6.08 -1.05 -12.91
CA ALA A 212 -5.15 -1.07 -11.79
C ALA A 212 -3.82 -0.36 -12.12
N ASN A 213 -3.31 -0.49 -13.35
CA ASN A 213 -2.13 0.22 -13.81
C ASN A 213 -2.39 1.73 -13.99
N GLU A 214 -3.56 2.13 -14.50
CA GLU A 214 -3.94 3.55 -14.58
C GLU A 214 -3.94 4.21 -13.20
N ASP A 215 -4.53 3.56 -12.20
CA ASP A 215 -4.56 4.06 -10.82
C ASP A 215 -3.15 4.19 -10.22
N ILE A 216 -2.29 3.18 -10.41
CA ILE A 216 -0.89 3.21 -9.93
C ILE A 216 -0.08 4.30 -10.64
N ASN A 217 -0.24 4.48 -11.95
CA ASN A 217 0.45 5.52 -12.70
C ASN A 217 -0.01 6.92 -12.28
N TYR A 218 -1.29 7.08 -11.95
CA TYR A 218 -1.78 8.34 -11.38
C TYR A 218 -1.13 8.63 -10.01
N ILE A 219 -1.08 7.63 -9.12
CA ILE A 219 -0.41 7.74 -7.83
C ILE A 219 1.09 8.05 -8.02
N TYR A 220 1.76 7.37 -8.96
CA TYR A 220 3.17 7.62 -9.27
C TYR A 220 3.42 9.08 -9.65
N THR A 221 2.58 9.67 -10.48
CA THR A 221 2.70 11.09 -10.88
C THR A 221 2.64 12.02 -9.66
N ILE A 222 1.71 11.79 -8.75
CA ILE A 222 1.59 12.57 -7.52
C ILE A 222 2.81 12.37 -6.60
N LEU A 223 3.27 11.13 -6.44
CA LEU A 223 4.44 10.81 -5.63
C LEU A 223 5.73 11.41 -6.20
N MET A 224 5.87 11.49 -7.53
CA MET A 224 6.99 12.16 -8.19
C MET A 224 7.01 13.66 -7.87
N GLN A 225 5.85 14.33 -7.97
CA GLN A 225 5.72 15.75 -7.61
C GLN A 225 6.07 15.98 -6.13
N LEU A 226 5.55 15.13 -5.24
CA LEU A 226 5.85 15.19 -3.80
C LEU A 226 7.35 14.96 -3.51
N LYS A 227 7.95 13.98 -4.17
CA LYS A 227 9.39 13.69 -4.06
C LYS A 227 10.22 14.93 -4.44
N GLU A 228 9.92 15.54 -5.58
CA GLU A 228 10.64 16.73 -6.05
C GLU A 228 10.52 17.88 -5.05
N LEU A 229 9.35 18.11 -4.49
CA LEU A 229 9.13 19.14 -3.48
C LEU A 229 9.91 18.85 -2.18
N ILE A 230 9.97 17.60 -1.73
CA ILE A 230 10.76 17.19 -0.57
C ILE A 230 12.26 17.39 -0.83
N LEU A 231 12.77 16.99 -1.98
CA LEU A 231 14.18 17.17 -2.33
C LEU A 231 14.55 18.65 -2.42
N GLU A 232 13.67 19.49 -2.95
CA GLU A 232 13.87 20.94 -2.98
C GLU A 232 13.89 21.53 -1.56
N PHE A 233 12.97 21.12 -0.70
CA PHE A 233 12.98 21.49 0.72
C PHE A 233 14.30 21.08 1.40
N MET A 234 14.74 19.83 1.23
CA MET A 234 15.98 19.31 1.83
C MET A 234 17.18 20.16 1.40
N LYS A 235 17.27 20.49 0.12
CA LYS A 235 18.34 21.35 -0.41
C LYS A 235 18.31 22.72 0.21
N ARG A 236 17.17 23.42 0.20
CA ARG A 236 17.01 24.77 0.76
C ARG A 236 17.30 24.79 2.26
N PHE A 237 16.86 23.78 2.99
CA PHE A 237 17.12 23.64 4.41
C PHE A 237 18.62 23.44 4.71
N SER A 238 19.30 22.60 3.92
CA SER A 238 20.76 22.43 3.99
C SER A 238 21.50 23.75 3.71
N ASP A 239 21.10 24.47 2.66
CA ASP A 239 21.70 25.75 2.28
C ASP A 239 21.48 26.79 3.39
N LYS A 240 20.28 26.87 3.97
CA LYS A 240 19.96 27.78 5.10
C LYS A 240 20.81 27.49 6.35
N LYS A 241 21.06 26.19 6.65
CA LYS A 241 21.98 25.79 7.74
C LYS A 241 23.41 26.27 7.45
N ARG A 242 23.89 26.10 6.23
CA ARG A 242 25.24 26.56 5.81
C ARG A 242 25.39 28.07 5.92
N GLU A 243 24.40 28.86 5.46
CA GLU A 243 24.40 30.31 5.57
C GLU A 243 24.53 30.78 7.02
N LYS A 244 23.83 30.10 7.94
CA LYS A 244 23.86 30.42 9.38
C LYS A 244 25.06 29.79 10.13
N ASN A 245 25.92 29.01 9.44
CA ASN A 245 27.01 28.25 10.03
C ASN A 245 26.57 27.35 11.18
N ILE A 246 25.47 26.63 11.00
CA ILE A 246 24.92 25.70 11.98
C ILE A 246 24.82 24.30 11.40
N ILE A 247 24.86 23.32 12.29
CA ILE A 247 24.56 21.92 12.01
C ILE A 247 23.51 21.41 13.00
N ASP A 248 22.73 20.45 12.61
CA ASP A 248 21.83 19.71 13.48
C ASP A 248 22.40 18.32 13.82
N PHE A 249 21.66 17.56 14.63
CA PHE A 249 22.10 16.22 15.03
C PHE A 249 22.16 15.25 13.83
N ASN A 250 21.26 15.37 12.84
CA ASN A 250 21.26 14.52 11.65
C ASN A 250 22.53 14.75 10.80
N ASP A 251 23.00 15.99 10.70
CA ASP A 251 24.27 16.30 10.00
C ASP A 251 25.49 15.64 10.68
N ILE A 252 25.36 15.19 11.92
CA ILE A 252 26.43 14.52 12.66
C ILE A 252 26.40 13.01 12.40
N GLU A 253 25.22 12.46 12.13
CA GLU A 253 25.00 11.03 11.92
C GLU A 253 25.25 10.60 10.46
N HIS A 254 25.06 11.52 9.51
CA HIS A 254 25.30 11.35 8.06
C HIS A 254 26.65 11.99 7.66
#